data_d5121a8147ae3b63689ab00247630754
#
_entry.id   d5121a8147ae3b63689ab00247630754
#
_cell.length_a   1.000
_cell.length_b   1.000
_cell.length_c   1.000
_cell.angle_alpha   90.00
_cell.angle_beta   90.00
_cell.angle_gamma   90.00
#
_symmetry.space_group_name_H-M   'P 1'
#
loop_
_entity.id
_entity.type
_entity.pdbx_description
1 polymer ?
#
loop_
_entity_poly.entity_id
_entity_poly.type
_entity_poly.pdbx_seq_one_letter_code
_entity_poly.pdbx_strand_id
1 'polypeptide(L)'
;MSAAPGADHLSAPGAAEQLLRADSSALASALHISLPEARREVQMLLTRAGQVDAASLLAYPERAAQARSTAAYAQTLARRLSGEPMAYVLGEREFFGLVFEISPAVLIPRPETELLVELALERLTAQSAATVLDLGTGSGCIAVALGKLRPAARIVATDLSPDALEVARSNARRHGVTNIAFHAGSWFEAVAGERFDLIVSNPPYVARGDAHLVQGDLRFEPAVALTAGPDGFEAMHAIVSAAPPHLTRGGSLLVEHGHGQGEAVAQLLRSAGLVDVIARNDLAGIARVTAGRRP
;
A
#
# COMPACT_ATOMS: atom_id res chain seq x y z
N MET A 1 43.98 23.34 -33.37
CA MET A 1 42.65 23.76 -32.83
C MET A 1 41.64 22.81 -33.46
N SER A 2 41.29 21.78 -32.72
CA SER A 2 40.28 20.78 -33.13
C SER A 2 38.99 21.06 -32.35
N ALA A 3 37.94 21.38 -33.09
CA ALA A 3 36.60 21.62 -32.52
C ALA A 3 36.01 20.29 -32.01
N ALA A 4 35.46 20.33 -30.80
CA ALA A 4 34.71 19.24 -30.25
C ALA A 4 33.38 19.07 -31.02
N PRO A 5 32.97 17.87 -31.43
CA PRO A 5 31.68 17.65 -32.04
C PRO A 5 30.61 17.41 -30.97
N GLY A 6 29.47 18.13 -31.06
CA GLY A 6 28.22 17.54 -30.65
C GLY A 6 27.47 18.14 -29.50
N ALA A 7 26.96 19.38 -29.64
CA ALA A 7 25.86 19.89 -28.82
C ALA A 7 24.52 20.03 -29.59
N ASP A 8 24.47 19.76 -30.88
CA ASP A 8 23.34 20.14 -31.74
C ASP A 8 22.26 19.06 -32.01
N HIS A 9 22.35 17.86 -31.44
CA HIS A 9 21.38 16.80 -31.76
C HIS A 9 20.19 16.67 -30.79
N LEU A 10 20.13 17.47 -29.73
CA LEU A 10 19.09 17.34 -28.69
C LEU A 10 17.89 18.28 -28.86
N SER A 11 17.89 19.16 -29.84
CA SER A 11 16.81 20.14 -30.07
C SER A 11 15.79 19.73 -31.13
N ALA A 12 15.84 18.50 -31.67
CA ALA A 12 14.86 18.03 -32.64
C ALA A 12 13.53 17.65 -31.96
N PRO A 13 12.37 18.03 -32.54
CA PRO A 13 11.08 17.51 -32.08
C PRO A 13 11.10 15.97 -32.10
N GLY A 14 10.88 15.34 -30.93
CA GLY A 14 10.93 13.88 -30.78
C GLY A 14 12.17 13.31 -30.11
N ALA A 15 13.20 14.11 -29.79
CA ALA A 15 14.41 13.60 -29.11
C ALA A 15 14.09 12.99 -27.72
N ALA A 16 13.26 13.63 -26.92
CA ALA A 16 12.77 13.08 -25.66
C ALA A 16 11.98 11.76 -25.86
N GLU A 17 11.18 11.69 -26.91
CA GLU A 17 10.41 10.51 -27.26
C GLU A 17 11.30 9.33 -27.68
N GLN A 18 12.37 9.60 -28.43
CA GLN A 18 13.36 8.56 -28.82
C GLN A 18 14.12 8.04 -27.60
N LEU A 19 14.51 8.90 -26.64
CA LEU A 19 15.17 8.52 -25.39
C LEU A 19 14.29 7.62 -24.53
N LEU A 20 12.99 7.95 -24.42
CA LEU A 20 12.02 7.15 -23.67
C LEU A 20 11.75 5.80 -24.34
N ARG A 21 11.81 5.74 -25.67
CA ARG A 21 11.38 4.57 -26.46
C ARG A 21 12.25 3.32 -26.21
N ALA A 22 13.56 3.47 -26.14
CA ALA A 22 14.48 2.36 -25.93
C ALA A 22 14.30 1.71 -24.57
N ASP A 23 14.29 2.52 -23.49
CA ASP A 23 14.14 2.03 -22.12
C ASP A 23 12.72 1.48 -21.87
N SER A 24 11.68 2.11 -22.44
CA SER A 24 10.31 1.60 -22.38
C SER A 24 10.16 0.26 -23.09
N SER A 25 10.81 0.08 -24.26
CA SER A 25 10.76 -1.21 -24.96
C SER A 25 11.50 -2.31 -24.19
N ALA A 26 12.63 -1.96 -23.55
CA ALA A 26 13.36 -2.89 -22.69
C ALA A 26 12.53 -3.33 -21.50
N LEU A 27 11.86 -2.39 -20.78
CA LEU A 27 10.97 -2.69 -19.67
C LEU A 27 9.76 -3.52 -20.10
N ALA A 28 9.08 -3.13 -21.17
CA ALA A 28 7.93 -3.86 -21.69
C ALA A 28 8.28 -5.33 -21.98
N SER A 29 9.44 -5.56 -22.61
CA SER A 29 9.93 -6.91 -22.91
C SER A 29 10.31 -7.69 -21.65
N ALA A 30 11.08 -7.07 -20.74
CA ALA A 30 11.59 -7.74 -19.54
C ALA A 30 10.49 -8.12 -18.54
N LEU A 31 9.45 -7.27 -18.42
CA LEU A 31 8.40 -7.42 -17.43
C LEU A 31 7.08 -7.95 -18.00
N HIS A 32 7.00 -8.15 -19.31
CA HIS A 32 5.78 -8.54 -20.02
C HIS A 32 4.58 -7.58 -19.77
N ILE A 33 4.88 -6.28 -19.64
CA ILE A 33 3.89 -5.22 -19.48
C ILE A 33 3.64 -4.50 -20.80
N SER A 34 2.54 -3.74 -20.86
CA SER A 34 2.22 -2.96 -22.06
C SER A 34 3.23 -1.81 -22.28
N LEU A 35 3.48 -1.44 -23.53
CA LEU A 35 4.39 -0.33 -23.87
C LEU A 35 3.93 1.02 -23.25
N PRO A 36 2.64 1.37 -23.22
CA PRO A 36 2.17 2.57 -22.50
C PRO A 36 2.47 2.54 -21.00
N GLU A 37 2.36 1.39 -20.35
CA GLU A 37 2.69 1.20 -18.94
C GLU A 37 4.19 1.36 -18.71
N ALA A 38 5.03 0.65 -19.48
CA ALA A 38 6.48 0.79 -19.42
C ALA A 38 6.94 2.23 -19.64
N ARG A 39 6.27 2.97 -20.55
CA ARG A 39 6.58 4.38 -20.81
C ARG A 39 6.26 5.25 -19.59
N ARG A 40 5.15 5.01 -18.90
CA ARG A 40 4.82 5.72 -17.65
C ARG A 40 5.86 5.44 -16.57
N GLU A 41 6.27 4.19 -16.41
CA GLU A 41 7.31 3.81 -15.43
C GLU A 41 8.65 4.48 -15.73
N VAL A 42 9.14 4.45 -16.98
CA VAL A 42 10.37 5.15 -17.38
C VAL A 42 10.27 6.66 -17.10
N GLN A 43 9.12 7.27 -17.37
CA GLN A 43 8.89 8.67 -17.07
C GLN A 43 8.97 8.96 -15.57
N MET A 44 8.41 8.10 -14.72
CA MET A 44 8.52 8.22 -13.25
C MET A 44 9.98 8.10 -12.79
N LEU A 45 10.75 7.17 -13.34
CA LEU A 45 12.17 7.04 -13.02
C LEU A 45 12.99 8.27 -13.42
N LEU A 46 12.70 8.87 -14.57
CA LEU A 46 13.36 10.10 -15.04
C LEU A 46 12.99 11.30 -14.19
N THR A 47 11.70 11.46 -13.81
CA THR A 47 11.27 12.54 -12.92
C THR A 47 11.98 12.45 -11.57
N ARG A 48 12.09 11.26 -11.03
CA ARG A 48 12.80 11.00 -9.77
C ARG A 48 14.30 11.31 -9.87
N ALA A 49 14.96 10.81 -10.92
CA ALA A 49 16.40 10.99 -11.13
C ALA A 49 16.77 12.45 -11.45
N GLY A 50 15.91 13.15 -12.23
CA GLY A 50 16.11 14.54 -12.62
C GLY A 50 15.61 15.54 -11.58
N GLN A 51 14.90 15.12 -10.55
CA GLN A 51 14.22 15.98 -9.57
C GLN A 51 13.35 17.07 -10.24
N VAL A 52 12.66 16.71 -11.31
CA VAL A 52 11.79 17.58 -12.10
C VAL A 52 10.41 16.96 -12.26
N ASP A 53 9.41 17.76 -12.55
CA ASP A 53 8.06 17.24 -12.83
C ASP A 53 7.95 16.66 -14.25
N ALA A 54 6.91 15.86 -14.48
CA ALA A 54 6.66 15.18 -15.74
C ALA A 54 6.43 16.17 -16.92
N ALA A 55 5.81 17.31 -16.66
CA ALA A 55 5.59 18.34 -17.68
C ALA A 55 6.91 18.96 -18.14
N SER A 56 7.83 19.20 -17.20
CA SER A 56 9.18 19.69 -17.50
C SER A 56 9.97 18.72 -18.37
N LEU A 57 9.86 17.39 -18.13
CA LEU A 57 10.54 16.39 -18.97
C LEU A 57 10.00 16.36 -20.40
N LEU A 58 8.70 16.61 -20.58
CA LEU A 58 8.08 16.68 -21.91
C LEU A 58 8.40 17.98 -22.64
N ALA A 59 8.40 19.11 -21.92
CA ALA A 59 8.65 20.42 -22.48
C ALA A 59 10.13 20.68 -22.82
N TYR A 60 11.05 20.03 -22.08
CA TYR A 60 12.48 20.25 -22.16
C TYR A 60 13.25 18.94 -22.34
N PRO A 61 13.40 18.44 -23.59
CA PRO A 61 14.07 17.16 -23.90
C PRO A 61 15.48 17.01 -23.31
N GLU A 62 16.20 18.13 -23.20
CA GLU A 62 17.53 18.18 -22.59
C GLU A 62 17.54 17.79 -21.12
N ARG A 63 16.47 18.07 -20.36
CA ARG A 63 16.31 17.63 -18.97
C ARG A 63 16.12 16.13 -18.86
N ALA A 64 15.36 15.54 -19.79
CA ALA A 64 15.20 14.08 -19.87
C ALA A 64 16.54 13.40 -20.19
N ALA A 65 17.31 13.95 -21.14
CA ALA A 65 18.65 13.44 -21.48
C ALA A 65 19.61 13.56 -20.30
N GLN A 66 19.60 14.67 -19.59
CA GLN A 66 20.42 14.87 -18.40
C GLN A 66 20.02 13.89 -17.28
N ALA A 67 18.74 13.75 -16.97
CA ALA A 67 18.25 12.79 -15.97
C ALA A 67 18.69 11.37 -16.33
N ARG A 68 18.54 10.97 -17.60
CA ARG A 68 18.91 9.65 -18.11
C ARG A 68 20.42 9.37 -18.00
N SER A 69 21.26 10.39 -18.06
CA SER A 69 22.72 10.25 -17.91
C SER A 69 23.19 10.04 -16.46
N THR A 70 22.31 10.16 -15.48
CA THR A 70 22.67 10.04 -14.07
C THR A 70 22.86 8.57 -13.64
N ALA A 71 23.78 8.35 -12.71
CA ALA A 71 23.94 7.03 -12.10
C ALA A 71 22.66 6.59 -11.34
N ALA A 72 21.93 7.55 -10.76
CA ALA A 72 20.66 7.29 -10.07
C ALA A 72 19.61 6.69 -11.01
N TYR A 73 19.45 7.26 -12.22
CA TYR A 73 18.54 6.69 -13.21
C TYR A 73 18.96 5.28 -13.65
N ALA A 74 20.22 5.09 -13.98
CA ALA A 74 20.74 3.78 -14.41
C ALA A 74 20.50 2.71 -13.32
N GLN A 75 20.73 3.05 -12.06
CA GLN A 75 20.51 2.13 -10.94
C GLN A 75 19.02 1.80 -10.76
N THR A 76 18.13 2.79 -10.77
CA THR A 76 16.68 2.56 -10.60
C THR A 76 16.09 1.80 -11.79
N LEU A 77 16.52 2.09 -13.01
CA LEU A 77 16.12 1.33 -14.20
C LEU A 77 16.58 -0.13 -14.13
N ALA A 78 17.83 -0.39 -13.70
CA ALA A 78 18.35 -1.75 -13.53
C ALA A 78 17.55 -2.55 -12.49
N ARG A 79 17.21 -1.94 -11.35
CA ARG A 79 16.34 -2.54 -10.32
C ARG A 79 14.97 -2.90 -10.91
N ARG A 80 14.34 -1.99 -11.65
CA ARG A 80 13.04 -2.25 -12.27
C ARG A 80 13.13 -3.33 -13.36
N LEU A 81 14.17 -3.33 -14.18
CA LEU A 81 14.42 -4.40 -15.18
C LEU A 81 14.58 -5.78 -14.54
N SER A 82 15.08 -5.88 -13.30
CA SER A 82 15.13 -7.14 -12.55
C SER A 82 13.76 -7.58 -12.00
N GLY A 83 12.73 -6.76 -12.18
CA GLY A 83 11.36 -7.01 -11.76
C GLY A 83 10.99 -6.42 -10.40
N GLU A 84 11.89 -5.65 -9.76
CA GLU A 84 11.58 -5.01 -8.47
C GLU A 84 10.40 -4.03 -8.61
N PRO A 85 9.40 -4.05 -7.70
CA PRO A 85 8.23 -3.18 -7.77
C PRO A 85 8.59 -1.70 -7.86
N MET A 86 7.86 -0.94 -8.69
CA MET A 86 8.09 0.51 -8.81
C MET A 86 8.03 1.23 -7.47
N ALA A 87 7.11 0.82 -6.57
CA ALA A 87 7.01 1.41 -5.25
C ALA A 87 8.29 1.24 -4.41
N TYR A 88 8.97 0.10 -4.52
CA TYR A 88 10.25 -0.13 -3.83
C TYR A 88 11.41 0.59 -4.54
N VAL A 89 11.39 0.64 -5.87
CA VAL A 89 12.40 1.38 -6.64
C VAL A 89 12.36 2.87 -6.32
N LEU A 90 11.15 3.45 -6.24
CA LEU A 90 10.93 4.86 -5.90
C LEU A 90 11.02 5.14 -4.40
N GLY A 91 10.81 4.12 -3.55
CA GLY A 91 10.74 4.25 -2.11
C GLY A 91 9.43 4.88 -1.62
N GLU A 92 8.42 5.00 -2.48
CA GLU A 92 7.16 5.65 -2.13
C GLU A 92 5.97 5.14 -2.95
N ARG A 93 4.76 5.25 -2.37
CA ARG A 93 3.47 4.92 -2.98
C ARG A 93 2.42 5.90 -2.52
N GLU A 94 1.61 6.37 -3.45
CA GLU A 94 0.40 7.15 -3.12
C GLU A 94 -0.72 6.21 -2.66
N PHE A 95 -1.43 6.60 -1.59
CA PHE A 95 -2.61 5.93 -1.06
C PHE A 95 -3.51 6.98 -0.38
N PHE A 96 -4.76 7.00 -0.71
CA PHE A 96 -5.77 7.91 -0.15
C PHE A 96 -5.39 9.40 -0.22
N GLY A 97 -4.77 9.82 -1.33
CA GLY A 97 -4.27 11.18 -1.55
C GLY A 97 -3.02 11.55 -0.74
N LEU A 98 -2.37 10.60 -0.08
CA LEU A 98 -1.15 10.79 0.72
C LEU A 98 0.00 9.97 0.13
N VAL A 99 1.22 10.53 0.14
CA VAL A 99 2.42 9.81 -0.34
C VAL A 99 3.12 9.14 0.83
N PHE A 100 3.11 7.81 0.86
CA PHE A 100 3.73 6.98 1.88
C PHE A 100 5.14 6.54 1.48
N GLU A 101 6.05 6.58 2.43
CA GLU A 101 7.34 5.89 2.35
C GLU A 101 7.12 4.38 2.37
N ILE A 102 7.75 3.66 1.43
CA ILE A 102 7.62 2.22 1.25
C ILE A 102 8.99 1.58 1.13
N SER A 103 9.14 0.43 1.79
CA SER A 103 10.35 -0.39 1.71
C SER A 103 9.98 -1.88 1.66
N PRO A 104 10.92 -2.79 1.37
CA PRO A 104 10.67 -4.23 1.40
C PRO A 104 10.24 -4.79 2.77
N ALA A 105 10.20 -3.97 3.82
CA ALA A 105 9.68 -4.35 5.14
C ALA A 105 8.15 -4.36 5.23
N VAL A 106 7.45 -3.77 4.24
CA VAL A 106 5.99 -3.58 4.29
C VAL A 106 5.32 -3.98 2.97
N LEU A 107 4.05 -4.38 3.05
CA LEU A 107 3.18 -4.53 1.89
C LEU A 107 3.05 -3.18 1.18
N ILE A 108 3.11 -3.19 -0.14
CA ILE A 108 2.80 -2.01 -0.96
C ILE A 108 1.29 -1.73 -0.84
N PRO A 109 0.84 -0.53 -0.41
CA PRO A 109 -0.58 -0.20 -0.30
C PRO A 109 -1.33 -0.45 -1.61
N ARG A 110 -2.49 -1.12 -1.50
CA ARG A 110 -3.34 -1.47 -2.65
C ARG A 110 -4.49 -0.46 -2.77
N PRO A 111 -4.90 -0.09 -3.99
CA PRO A 111 -6.04 0.80 -4.18
C PRO A 111 -7.34 0.26 -3.55
N GLU A 112 -7.53 -1.06 -3.55
CA GLU A 112 -8.70 -1.72 -2.98
C GLU A 112 -8.81 -1.49 -1.46
N THR A 113 -7.68 -1.31 -0.76
CA THR A 113 -7.63 -1.02 0.68
C THR A 113 -8.20 0.36 1.01
N GLU A 114 -8.31 1.28 0.04
CA GLU A 114 -8.95 2.57 0.25
C GLU A 114 -10.42 2.43 0.65
N LEU A 115 -11.11 1.41 0.15
CA LEU A 115 -12.47 1.06 0.57
C LEU A 115 -12.56 0.80 2.09
N LEU A 116 -11.55 0.13 2.68
CA LEU A 116 -11.51 -0.11 4.11
C LEU A 116 -11.44 1.22 4.90
N VAL A 117 -10.64 2.18 4.42
CA VAL A 117 -10.55 3.52 5.01
C VAL A 117 -11.88 4.27 4.88
N GLU A 118 -12.51 4.25 3.71
CA GLU A 118 -13.81 4.89 3.48
C GLU A 118 -14.88 4.36 4.45
N LEU A 119 -15.02 3.05 4.56
CA LEU A 119 -15.97 2.39 5.44
C LEU A 119 -15.67 2.66 6.93
N ALA A 120 -14.41 2.80 7.30
CA ALA A 120 -14.00 3.21 8.64
C ALA A 120 -14.44 4.66 8.92
N LEU A 121 -14.22 5.57 7.97
CA LEU A 121 -14.61 6.98 8.07
C LEU A 121 -16.13 7.18 8.15
N GLU A 122 -16.94 6.33 7.51
CA GLU A 122 -18.40 6.33 7.64
C GLU A 122 -18.87 6.06 9.09
N ARG A 123 -18.10 5.27 9.85
CA ARG A 123 -18.40 4.92 11.25
C ARG A 123 -17.86 5.91 12.26
N LEU A 124 -16.89 6.73 11.85
CA LEU A 124 -16.22 7.72 12.68
C LEU A 124 -16.75 9.12 12.35
N THR A 125 -17.53 9.74 13.22
CA THR A 125 -17.89 11.16 13.03
C THR A 125 -16.64 12.04 13.17
N ALA A 126 -16.64 13.20 12.53
CA ALA A 126 -15.47 14.08 12.50
C ALA A 126 -14.98 14.55 13.88
N GLN A 127 -15.91 14.69 14.85
CA GLN A 127 -15.62 15.15 16.22
C GLN A 127 -15.55 14.00 17.24
N SER A 128 -15.71 12.75 16.80
CA SER A 128 -15.71 11.61 17.70
C SER A 128 -14.33 11.37 18.32
N ALA A 129 -14.27 11.32 19.65
CA ALA A 129 -13.10 10.85 20.39
C ALA A 129 -13.01 9.30 20.38
N ALA A 130 -13.44 8.68 19.30
CA ALA A 130 -13.46 7.23 19.14
C ALA A 130 -12.06 6.61 19.28
N THR A 131 -12.04 5.39 19.78
CA THR A 131 -10.83 4.57 19.84
C THR A 131 -10.80 3.59 18.67
N VAL A 132 -9.72 3.61 17.90
CA VAL A 132 -9.56 2.80 16.69
C VAL A 132 -8.32 1.91 16.82
N LEU A 133 -8.44 0.65 16.40
CA LEU A 133 -7.32 -0.28 16.31
C LEU A 133 -7.09 -0.66 14.85
N ASP A 134 -5.86 -0.52 14.37
CA ASP A 134 -5.38 -1.01 13.07
C ASP A 134 -4.45 -2.20 13.31
N LEU A 135 -4.90 -3.41 12.94
CA LEU A 135 -4.17 -4.67 13.12
C LEU A 135 -3.38 -5.03 11.86
N GLY A 136 -2.08 -5.22 12.01
CA GLY A 136 -1.18 -5.47 10.88
C GLY A 136 -0.99 -4.20 10.05
N THR A 137 -0.59 -3.10 10.68
CA THR A 137 -0.59 -1.76 10.10
C THR A 137 0.36 -1.60 8.90
N GLY A 138 1.39 -2.44 8.77
CA GLY A 138 2.36 -2.39 7.69
C GLY A 138 3.02 -1.03 7.55
N SER A 139 2.83 -0.36 6.42
CA SER A 139 3.32 1.00 6.15
C SER A 139 2.62 2.08 6.99
N GLY A 140 1.57 1.73 7.73
CA GLY A 140 0.73 2.67 8.45
C GLY A 140 -0.32 3.37 7.59
N CYS A 141 -0.53 2.96 6.35
CA CYS A 141 -1.36 3.70 5.40
C CYS A 141 -2.80 3.86 5.88
N ILE A 142 -3.41 2.84 6.48
CA ILE A 142 -4.77 2.90 7.05
C ILE A 142 -4.77 3.81 8.29
N ALA A 143 -3.91 3.52 9.28
CA ALA A 143 -3.85 4.28 10.53
C ALA A 143 -3.57 5.78 10.30
N VAL A 144 -2.62 6.11 9.41
CA VAL A 144 -2.24 7.50 9.11
C VAL A 144 -3.36 8.22 8.35
N ALA A 145 -4.01 7.58 7.37
CA ALA A 145 -5.15 8.17 6.68
C ALA A 145 -6.29 8.48 7.64
N LEU A 146 -6.64 7.53 8.51
CA LEU A 146 -7.66 7.71 9.55
C LEU A 146 -7.26 8.81 10.54
N GLY A 147 -6.02 8.79 11.04
CA GLY A 147 -5.51 9.78 11.99
C GLY A 147 -5.52 11.21 11.47
N LYS A 148 -5.19 11.39 10.19
CA LYS A 148 -5.22 12.68 9.52
C LYS A 148 -6.64 13.21 9.34
N LEU A 149 -7.59 12.35 8.99
CA LEU A 149 -8.98 12.73 8.72
C LEU A 149 -9.87 12.75 9.96
N ARG A 150 -9.42 12.16 11.07
CA ARG A 150 -10.10 12.09 12.36
C ARG A 150 -9.14 12.47 13.49
N PRO A 151 -8.71 13.72 13.58
CA PRO A 151 -7.69 14.16 14.55
C PRO A 151 -8.15 14.03 16.01
N ALA A 152 -9.46 13.97 16.26
CA ALA A 152 -10.01 13.75 17.59
C ALA A 152 -10.00 12.26 18.02
N ALA A 153 -9.86 11.31 17.10
CA ALA A 153 -9.81 9.89 17.40
C ALA A 153 -8.45 9.51 18.02
N ARG A 154 -8.46 8.53 18.92
CA ARG A 154 -7.25 7.85 19.40
C ARG A 154 -7.04 6.59 18.56
N ILE A 155 -5.93 6.49 17.86
CA ILE A 155 -5.61 5.34 17.04
C ILE A 155 -4.50 4.54 17.70
N VAL A 156 -4.65 3.23 17.73
CA VAL A 156 -3.62 2.27 18.06
C VAL A 156 -3.34 1.46 16.81
N ALA A 157 -2.09 1.34 16.43
CA ALA A 157 -1.65 0.57 15.28
C ALA A 157 -0.67 -0.51 15.74
N THR A 158 -0.94 -1.76 15.39
CA THR A 158 -0.10 -2.89 15.79
C THR A 158 0.47 -3.60 14.57
N ASP A 159 1.68 -4.13 14.71
CA ASP A 159 2.30 -5.00 13.71
C ASP A 159 3.24 -5.99 14.41
N LEU A 160 3.39 -7.17 13.82
CA LEU A 160 4.36 -8.16 14.28
C LEU A 160 5.79 -7.74 13.96
N SER A 161 6.00 -6.99 12.87
CA SER A 161 7.29 -6.56 12.37
C SER A 161 7.71 -5.20 12.98
N PRO A 162 8.79 -5.14 13.77
CA PRO A 162 9.35 -3.86 14.22
C PRO A 162 9.76 -2.95 13.06
N ASP A 163 10.27 -3.52 11.96
CA ASP A 163 10.69 -2.76 10.77
C ASP A 163 9.50 -2.11 10.07
N ALA A 164 8.35 -2.81 10.01
CA ALA A 164 7.10 -2.24 9.51
C ALA A 164 6.64 -1.06 10.39
N LEU A 165 6.74 -1.19 11.70
CA LEU A 165 6.39 -0.11 12.64
C LEU A 165 7.30 1.11 12.49
N GLU A 166 8.58 0.94 12.16
CA GLU A 166 9.46 2.08 11.87
C GLU A 166 9.02 2.83 10.62
N VAL A 167 8.64 2.11 9.55
CA VAL A 167 8.07 2.71 8.34
C VAL A 167 6.77 3.45 8.68
N ALA A 168 5.87 2.82 9.45
CA ALA A 168 4.60 3.43 9.85
C ALA A 168 4.79 4.70 10.68
N ARG A 169 5.73 4.69 11.63
CA ARG A 169 6.11 5.89 12.42
C ARG A 169 6.70 7.00 11.55
N SER A 170 7.55 6.64 10.57
CA SER A 170 8.09 7.59 9.60
C SER A 170 6.97 8.26 8.81
N ASN A 171 6.02 7.48 8.31
CA ASN A 171 4.86 7.97 7.59
C ASN A 171 3.96 8.88 8.45
N ALA A 172 3.69 8.50 9.70
CA ALA A 172 2.93 9.35 10.62
C ALA A 172 3.61 10.73 10.83
N ARG A 173 4.95 10.74 11.04
CA ARG A 173 5.73 11.99 11.14
C ARG A 173 5.68 12.81 9.86
N ARG A 174 5.88 12.16 8.69
CA ARG A 174 5.83 12.80 7.36
C ARG A 174 4.52 13.55 7.12
N HIS A 175 3.40 12.97 7.59
CA HIS A 175 2.07 13.55 7.41
C HIS A 175 1.59 14.41 8.60
N GLY A 176 2.41 14.58 9.64
CA GLY A 176 2.07 15.39 10.82
C GLY A 176 0.93 14.78 11.66
N VAL A 177 0.77 13.46 11.63
CA VAL A 177 -0.25 12.73 12.39
C VAL A 177 0.33 12.33 13.75
N THR A 178 -0.28 12.80 14.84
CA THR A 178 0.22 12.66 16.22
C THR A 178 -0.69 11.85 17.14
N ASN A 179 -1.87 11.47 16.66
CA ASN A 179 -2.89 10.75 17.43
C ASN A 179 -2.83 9.22 17.25
N ILE A 180 -1.66 8.67 16.86
CA ILE A 180 -1.41 7.24 16.68
C ILE A 180 -0.38 6.76 17.70
N ALA A 181 -0.70 5.67 18.42
CA ALA A 181 0.25 4.88 19.19
C ALA A 181 0.61 3.59 18.44
N PHE A 182 1.91 3.25 18.34
CA PHE A 182 2.40 2.10 17.61
C PHE A 182 2.97 1.06 18.57
N HIS A 183 2.48 -0.19 18.50
CA HIS A 183 2.90 -1.29 19.38
C HIS A 183 3.28 -2.55 18.56
N ALA A 184 4.39 -3.18 18.97
CA ALA A 184 4.79 -4.47 18.41
C ALA A 184 4.05 -5.60 19.11
N GLY A 185 3.52 -6.55 18.34
CA GLY A 185 2.85 -7.73 18.86
C GLY A 185 2.01 -8.43 17.80
N SER A 186 1.66 -9.68 18.07
CA SER A 186 0.78 -10.46 17.21
C SER A 186 -0.68 -10.10 17.53
N TRP A 187 -1.36 -9.57 16.54
CA TRP A 187 -2.77 -9.17 16.59
C TRP A 187 -3.14 -8.38 17.86
N PHE A 188 -3.86 -8.99 18.79
CA PHE A 188 -4.37 -8.34 20.01
C PHE A 188 -3.41 -8.44 21.22
N GLU A 189 -2.29 -9.12 21.10
CA GLU A 189 -1.34 -9.29 22.24
C GLU A 189 -0.84 -7.97 22.79
N ALA A 190 -0.54 -7.02 21.92
CA ALA A 190 -0.03 -5.70 22.29
C ALA A 190 -1.09 -4.77 22.91
N VAL A 191 -2.37 -5.16 22.87
CA VAL A 191 -3.52 -4.37 23.34
C VAL A 191 -4.41 -5.17 24.28
N ALA A 192 -3.85 -6.12 25.01
CA ALA A 192 -4.57 -6.98 25.94
C ALA A 192 -5.38 -6.14 26.95
N GLY A 193 -6.70 -6.42 27.04
CA GLY A 193 -7.60 -5.72 27.94
C GLY A 193 -8.14 -4.36 27.43
N GLU A 194 -7.62 -3.83 26.32
CA GLU A 194 -8.16 -2.63 25.69
C GLU A 194 -9.41 -2.94 24.87
N ARG A 195 -10.26 -1.92 24.70
CA ARG A 195 -11.46 -1.98 23.85
C ARG A 195 -11.51 -0.81 22.90
N PHE A 196 -12.04 -1.07 21.71
CA PHE A 196 -12.06 -0.14 20.59
C PHE A 196 -13.49 0.01 20.05
N ASP A 197 -13.81 1.22 19.60
CA ASP A 197 -15.07 1.50 18.91
C ASP A 197 -15.02 1.01 17.46
N LEU A 198 -13.81 0.92 16.91
CA LEU A 198 -13.56 0.42 15.58
C LEU A 198 -12.26 -0.38 15.54
N ILE A 199 -12.31 -1.58 14.97
CA ILE A 199 -11.15 -2.39 14.63
C ILE A 199 -11.12 -2.53 13.12
N VAL A 200 -9.99 -2.24 12.50
CA VAL A 200 -9.74 -2.41 11.07
C VAL A 200 -8.54 -3.32 10.85
N SER A 201 -8.53 -4.08 9.78
CA SER A 201 -7.38 -4.88 9.38
C SER A 201 -7.41 -5.18 7.89
N ASN A 202 -6.25 -5.09 7.24
CA ASN A 202 -5.95 -5.75 5.98
C ASN A 202 -4.94 -6.87 6.26
N PRO A 203 -5.39 -8.04 6.74
CA PRO A 203 -4.50 -9.13 7.12
C PRO A 203 -4.01 -9.88 5.88
N PRO A 204 -2.93 -10.67 5.96
CA PRO A 204 -2.59 -11.62 4.91
C PRO A 204 -3.76 -12.59 4.67
N TYR A 205 -4.03 -12.87 3.41
CA TYR A 205 -5.15 -13.72 2.99
C TYR A 205 -4.83 -14.64 1.82
N VAL A 206 -3.56 -14.72 1.40
CA VAL A 206 -3.13 -15.60 0.31
C VAL A 206 -2.75 -16.96 0.87
N ALA A 207 -3.23 -18.04 0.24
CA ALA A 207 -2.87 -19.39 0.62
C ALA A 207 -1.36 -19.65 0.43
N ARG A 208 -0.75 -20.36 1.40
CA ARG A 208 0.65 -20.77 1.25
C ARG A 208 0.79 -21.70 0.06
N GLY A 209 1.67 -21.37 -0.88
CA GLY A 209 1.87 -22.14 -2.11
C GLY A 209 1.02 -21.67 -3.30
N ASP A 210 0.27 -20.58 -3.17
CA ASP A 210 -0.39 -19.95 -4.30
C ASP A 210 0.65 -19.53 -5.34
N ALA A 211 0.40 -19.91 -6.60
CA ALA A 211 1.33 -19.65 -7.71
C ALA A 211 1.59 -18.15 -7.97
N HIS A 212 0.67 -17.28 -7.58
CA HIS A 212 0.84 -15.83 -7.72
C HIS A 212 1.95 -15.26 -6.82
N LEU A 213 2.26 -15.91 -5.69
CA LEU A 213 3.30 -15.45 -4.76
C LEU A 213 4.71 -15.38 -5.37
N VAL A 214 4.97 -16.17 -6.41
CA VAL A 214 6.27 -16.20 -7.11
C VAL A 214 6.26 -15.43 -8.41
N GLN A 215 5.18 -14.68 -8.70
CA GLN A 215 4.99 -13.93 -9.94
C GLN A 215 4.94 -12.42 -9.69
N GLY A 216 5.32 -11.67 -10.72
CA GLY A 216 5.21 -10.21 -10.72
C GLY A 216 5.88 -9.56 -9.51
N ASP A 217 5.21 -8.55 -8.97
CA ASP A 217 5.68 -7.73 -7.85
C ASP A 217 5.62 -8.48 -6.50
N LEU A 218 4.67 -9.43 -6.34
CA LEU A 218 4.44 -10.16 -5.08
C LEU A 218 5.68 -10.91 -4.55
N ARG A 219 6.55 -11.39 -5.45
CA ARG A 219 7.77 -12.12 -5.08
C ARG A 219 8.80 -11.28 -4.31
N PHE A 220 8.65 -9.96 -4.31
CA PHE A 220 9.53 -9.02 -3.60
C PHE A 220 8.94 -8.56 -2.26
N GLU A 221 7.64 -8.81 -2.05
CA GLU A 221 6.94 -8.36 -0.85
C GLU A 221 7.13 -9.36 0.31
N PRO A 222 7.11 -8.90 1.57
CA PRO A 222 7.36 -9.79 2.70
C PRO A 222 6.28 -10.89 2.78
N ALA A 223 6.70 -12.15 2.77
CA ALA A 223 5.79 -13.29 2.76
C ALA A 223 4.82 -13.30 3.95
N VAL A 224 5.25 -12.76 5.11
CA VAL A 224 4.42 -12.63 6.31
C VAL A 224 3.24 -11.66 6.11
N ALA A 225 3.37 -10.69 5.21
CA ALA A 225 2.30 -9.76 4.88
C ALA A 225 1.34 -10.29 3.80
N LEU A 226 1.68 -11.39 3.15
CA LEU A 226 0.90 -11.98 2.06
C LEU A 226 0.18 -13.26 2.47
N THR A 227 0.85 -14.16 3.20
CA THR A 227 0.40 -15.55 3.36
C THR A 227 -0.23 -15.83 4.72
N ALA A 228 -1.36 -16.53 4.72
CA ALA A 228 -2.10 -16.93 5.91
C ALA A 228 -2.48 -18.42 5.87
N GLY A 229 -1.51 -19.28 6.17
CA GLY A 229 -1.74 -20.72 6.25
C GLY A 229 -1.98 -21.41 4.91
N PRO A 230 -2.46 -22.67 4.94
CA PRO A 230 -2.65 -23.46 3.72
C PRO A 230 -3.79 -22.98 2.83
N ASP A 231 -4.80 -22.32 3.41
CA ASP A 231 -6.05 -21.91 2.76
C ASP A 231 -6.24 -20.38 2.70
N GLY A 232 -5.31 -19.61 3.29
CA GLY A 232 -5.40 -18.15 3.33
C GLY A 232 -6.32 -17.59 4.43
N PHE A 233 -6.81 -18.40 5.37
CA PHE A 233 -7.75 -17.98 6.41
C PHE A 233 -7.16 -17.92 7.83
N GLU A 234 -5.92 -18.35 8.05
CA GLU A 234 -5.32 -18.42 9.40
C GLU A 234 -5.36 -17.07 10.12
N ALA A 235 -4.94 -15.98 9.47
CA ALA A 235 -4.99 -14.63 10.04
C ALA A 235 -6.43 -14.18 10.30
N MET A 236 -7.34 -14.46 9.36
CA MET A 236 -8.75 -14.11 9.49
C MET A 236 -9.40 -14.79 10.69
N HIS A 237 -9.15 -16.10 10.88
CA HIS A 237 -9.62 -16.83 12.05
C HIS A 237 -9.09 -16.24 13.36
N ALA A 238 -7.78 -15.93 13.42
CA ALA A 238 -7.16 -15.36 14.61
C ALA A 238 -7.79 -13.99 14.97
N ILE A 239 -7.98 -13.12 13.98
CA ILE A 239 -8.56 -11.78 14.19
C ILE A 239 -10.03 -11.89 14.60
N VAL A 240 -10.85 -12.61 13.82
CA VAL A 240 -12.30 -12.63 14.03
C VAL A 240 -12.67 -13.29 15.35
N SER A 241 -12.00 -14.40 15.73
CA SER A 241 -12.29 -15.10 17.00
C SER A 241 -11.90 -14.27 18.23
N ALA A 242 -10.84 -13.47 18.15
CA ALA A 242 -10.35 -12.66 19.26
C ALA A 242 -10.97 -11.25 19.34
N ALA A 243 -11.61 -10.75 18.28
CA ALA A 243 -12.11 -9.38 18.21
C ALA A 243 -13.27 -9.05 19.21
N PRO A 244 -14.26 -9.93 19.51
CA PRO A 244 -15.41 -9.54 20.33
C PRO A 244 -15.08 -8.96 21.71
N PRO A 245 -14.15 -9.49 22.52
CA PRO A 245 -13.78 -8.89 23.80
C PRO A 245 -13.08 -7.53 23.66
N HIS A 246 -12.45 -7.27 22.51
CA HIS A 246 -11.74 -6.02 22.21
C HIS A 246 -12.63 -4.95 21.54
N LEU A 247 -13.88 -5.23 21.27
CA LEU A 247 -14.84 -4.23 20.81
C LEU A 247 -15.61 -3.63 21.99
N THR A 248 -15.91 -2.34 21.95
CA THR A 248 -16.95 -1.74 22.79
C THR A 248 -18.35 -2.26 22.37
N ARG A 249 -19.37 -2.09 23.21
CA ARG A 249 -20.76 -2.37 22.77
C ARG A 249 -21.11 -1.43 21.62
N GLY A 250 -21.65 -1.97 20.54
CA GLY A 250 -21.91 -1.19 19.30
C GLY A 250 -20.66 -0.96 18.43
N GLY A 251 -19.46 -1.29 18.91
CA GLY A 251 -18.23 -1.20 18.14
C GLY A 251 -18.19 -2.16 16.96
N SER A 252 -17.39 -1.86 15.94
CA SER A 252 -17.37 -2.60 14.68
C SER A 252 -15.99 -3.17 14.35
N LEU A 253 -15.97 -4.35 13.74
CA LEU A 253 -14.82 -4.94 13.08
C LEU A 253 -14.99 -4.83 11.56
N LEU A 254 -13.99 -4.33 10.86
CA LEU A 254 -13.88 -4.29 9.40
C LEU A 254 -12.62 -5.02 8.98
N VAL A 255 -12.76 -6.00 8.11
CA VAL A 255 -11.62 -6.76 7.58
C VAL A 255 -11.64 -6.82 6.07
N GLU A 256 -10.48 -6.52 5.47
CA GLU A 256 -10.26 -6.77 4.05
C GLU A 256 -9.98 -8.26 3.83
N HIS A 257 -10.33 -8.78 2.65
CA HIS A 257 -10.14 -10.17 2.27
C HIS A 257 -9.95 -10.34 0.77
N GLY A 258 -9.44 -11.49 0.36
CA GLY A 258 -9.21 -11.84 -1.04
C GLY A 258 -10.51 -12.04 -1.83
N HIS A 259 -10.35 -12.06 -3.15
CA HIS A 259 -11.44 -12.40 -4.07
C HIS A 259 -12.05 -13.77 -3.71
N GLY A 260 -13.38 -13.81 -3.65
CA GLY A 260 -14.13 -15.04 -3.35
C GLY A 260 -14.22 -15.42 -1.86
N GLN A 261 -13.52 -14.72 -0.95
CA GLN A 261 -13.52 -15.04 0.49
C GLN A 261 -14.68 -14.37 1.26
N GLY A 262 -15.40 -13.41 0.69
CA GLY A 262 -16.35 -12.56 1.41
C GLY A 262 -17.43 -13.30 2.18
N GLU A 263 -18.09 -14.33 1.59
CA GLU A 263 -19.13 -15.09 2.29
C GLU A 263 -18.58 -15.92 3.46
N ALA A 264 -17.41 -16.54 3.28
CA ALA A 264 -16.75 -17.28 4.35
C ALA A 264 -16.38 -16.34 5.52
N VAL A 265 -15.85 -15.14 5.23
CA VAL A 265 -15.55 -14.13 6.24
C VAL A 265 -16.84 -13.66 6.93
N ALA A 266 -17.91 -13.42 6.18
CA ALA A 266 -19.19 -13.03 6.76
C ALA A 266 -19.73 -14.12 7.72
N GLN A 267 -19.58 -15.38 7.38
CA GLN A 267 -19.97 -16.50 8.25
C GLN A 267 -19.11 -16.56 9.51
N LEU A 268 -17.79 -16.32 9.41
CA LEU A 268 -16.90 -16.23 10.57
C LEU A 268 -17.33 -15.11 11.52
N LEU A 269 -17.64 -13.93 11.02
CA LEU A 269 -18.09 -12.80 11.86
C LEU A 269 -19.40 -13.15 12.60
N ARG A 270 -20.38 -13.75 11.89
CA ARG A 270 -21.63 -14.21 12.50
C ARG A 270 -21.39 -15.27 13.59
N SER A 271 -20.51 -16.22 13.33
CA SER A 271 -20.15 -17.29 14.27
C SER A 271 -19.44 -16.73 15.51
N ALA A 272 -18.71 -15.62 15.39
CA ALA A 272 -18.11 -14.88 16.50
C ALA A 272 -19.12 -14.01 17.29
N GLY A 273 -20.40 -14.04 16.94
CA GLY A 273 -21.47 -13.29 17.63
C GLY A 273 -21.60 -11.85 17.20
N LEU A 274 -20.98 -11.46 16.09
CA LEU A 274 -21.19 -10.12 15.52
C LEU A 274 -22.50 -10.08 14.71
N VAL A 275 -23.19 -8.93 14.78
CA VAL A 275 -24.45 -8.65 14.10
C VAL A 275 -24.24 -7.63 12.99
N ASP A 276 -25.28 -7.36 12.20
CA ASP A 276 -25.25 -6.40 11.07
C ASP A 276 -24.09 -6.69 10.10
N VAL A 277 -23.84 -7.99 9.88
CA VAL A 277 -22.74 -8.44 9.03
C VAL A 277 -23.03 -8.15 7.56
N ILE A 278 -22.17 -7.35 6.94
CA ILE A 278 -22.32 -6.90 5.56
C ILE A 278 -20.98 -6.92 4.82
N ALA A 279 -20.96 -7.47 3.60
CA ALA A 279 -19.86 -7.35 2.67
C ALA A 279 -20.01 -6.09 1.80
N ARG A 280 -18.90 -5.47 1.45
CA ARG A 280 -18.80 -4.30 0.57
C ARG A 280 -17.88 -4.60 -0.60
N ASN A 281 -18.30 -4.13 -1.77
CA ASN A 281 -17.56 -4.32 -3.00
C ASN A 281 -16.68 -3.11 -3.30
N ASP A 282 -15.53 -3.38 -3.95
CA ASP A 282 -14.71 -2.36 -4.59
C ASP A 282 -15.39 -1.79 -5.85
N LEU A 283 -14.73 -0.85 -6.52
CA LEU A 283 -15.22 -0.20 -7.75
C LEU A 283 -15.36 -1.18 -8.93
N ALA A 284 -14.69 -2.33 -8.87
CA ALA A 284 -14.83 -3.41 -9.87
C ALA A 284 -16.01 -4.36 -9.55
N GLY A 285 -16.75 -4.11 -8.47
CA GLY A 285 -17.88 -4.95 -8.05
C GLY A 285 -17.47 -6.22 -7.30
N ILE A 286 -16.21 -6.32 -6.87
CA ILE A 286 -15.66 -7.46 -6.15
C ILE A 286 -15.74 -7.20 -4.64
N ALA A 287 -16.31 -8.14 -3.87
CA ALA A 287 -16.32 -8.04 -2.41
C ALA A 287 -14.89 -8.02 -1.85
N ARG A 288 -14.56 -6.96 -1.09
CA ARG A 288 -13.23 -6.74 -0.53
C ARG A 288 -13.21 -6.53 0.97
N VAL A 289 -14.25 -5.95 1.53
CA VAL A 289 -14.32 -5.66 2.95
C VAL A 289 -15.60 -6.26 3.54
N THR A 290 -15.46 -7.00 4.63
CA THR A 290 -16.62 -7.48 5.40
C THR A 290 -16.60 -6.83 6.77
N ALA A 291 -17.73 -6.29 7.18
CA ALA A 291 -17.93 -5.61 8.45
C ALA A 291 -18.95 -6.34 9.32
N GLY A 292 -18.74 -6.30 10.64
CA GLY A 292 -19.71 -6.77 11.62
C GLY A 292 -19.66 -5.92 12.89
N ARG A 293 -20.77 -5.82 13.63
CA ARG A 293 -20.91 -5.00 14.83
C ARG A 293 -21.11 -5.87 16.08
N ARG A 294 -20.46 -5.51 17.18
CA ARG A 294 -20.73 -6.11 18.50
C ARG A 294 -22.10 -5.65 19.02
N PRO A 295 -23.02 -6.53 19.42
CA PRO A 295 -24.33 -6.17 19.99
C PRO A 295 -24.23 -5.38 21.30
#